data_3ab2cd87ccef8e2b4a673584e15e8bde
#
_entry.id   3ab2cd87ccef8e2b4a673584e15e8bde
#
_cell.length_a   1.000
_cell.length_b   1.000
_cell.length_c   1.000
_cell.angle_alpha   90.00
_cell.angle_beta   90.00
_cell.angle_gamma   90.00
#
_symmetry.space_group_name_H-M   'P 1'
#
loop_
_entity.id
_entity.type
_entity.pdbx_description
1 polymer ?
#
loop_
_entity_poly.entity_id
_entity_poly.type
_entity_poly.pdbx_seq_one_letter_code
_entity_poly.pdbx_strand_id
1 'polypeptide(L)'
;MSCLLRYGRSAAGRLAGPPLELLRQCRDSRSGCLTGDKLETATCIAKSSHLVSRNQDIHVFKPVSNRGEAHLELNAFRRKHDCALVISGDSLEVCLRYYEHEFVELACQCPXVVCCRCSPTQKAQIVRLLQQHTDNRTCAIGDGGNDVSMIQAADCGIGIEGKEGKQASLAADFSITQFKHIGRLLMVHGRNSYKRSAALGQFVMHRGMIISTMQAVFSSIFYFASVPLYQGFLMVGYATIYTMFPVFSLVLDQDVKPEMALLYPELYKDLTKGRSLSFKTFLIWVLISIYQGK
;
A
#
# COMPACT_ATOMS: atom_id res chain seq x y z
N MET A 1 3.20 -3.72 -4.23
CA MET A 1 2.40 -2.64 -3.64
C MET A 1 2.12 -1.62 -4.71
N SER A 2 0.88 -1.54 -5.18
CA SER A 2 0.45 -0.61 -6.22
C SER A 2 0.01 0.70 -5.58
N CYS A 3 0.63 1.81 -5.96
CA CYS A 3 0.23 3.13 -5.49
C CYS A 3 -0.56 3.82 -6.59
N LEU A 4 -1.78 4.20 -6.29
CA LEU A 4 -2.58 5.05 -7.15
C LEU A 4 -2.42 6.49 -6.65
N LEU A 5 -1.81 7.32 -7.46
CA LEU A 5 -1.58 8.72 -7.11
C LEU A 5 -2.56 9.59 -7.88
N ARG A 6 -3.37 10.37 -7.17
CA ARG A 6 -4.20 11.39 -7.82
C ARG A 6 -3.85 12.77 -7.30
N TYR A 7 -3.95 13.76 -8.17
CA TYR A 7 -3.86 15.16 -7.77
C TYR A 7 -4.73 16.07 -8.62
N GLY A 8 -5.23 17.09 -7.99
CA GLY A 8 -5.98 18.16 -8.65
C GLY A 8 -5.08 19.22 -9.29
N ARG A 9 -5.68 20.15 -9.98
CA ARG A 9 -5.02 21.21 -10.75
C ARG A 9 -4.01 22.05 -9.96
N SER A 10 -4.25 22.28 -8.67
CA SER A 10 -3.37 23.14 -7.86
C SER A 10 -2.10 22.45 -7.39
N ALA A 11 -2.06 21.12 -7.43
CA ALA A 11 -0.92 20.33 -6.93
C ALA A 11 0.13 20.04 -8.00
N ALA A 12 -0.23 20.17 -9.27
CA ALA A 12 0.64 19.77 -10.38
C ALA A 12 1.98 20.51 -10.41
N GLY A 13 1.98 21.79 -10.08
CA GLY A 13 3.21 22.59 -10.05
C GLY A 13 4.14 22.29 -8.87
N ARG A 14 3.68 21.56 -7.87
CA ARG A 14 4.46 21.24 -6.65
C ARG A 14 4.91 19.79 -6.58
N LEU A 15 4.61 19.00 -7.60
CA LEU A 15 4.88 17.58 -7.63
C LEU A 15 6.22 17.20 -8.25
N ALA A 16 6.85 18.14 -8.93
CA ALA A 16 8.18 17.94 -9.50
C ALA A 16 9.19 17.91 -8.34
N GLY A 17 9.48 16.74 -7.80
CA GLY A 17 10.42 16.64 -6.70
C GLY A 17 10.68 15.24 -6.19
N PRO A 18 11.58 15.14 -5.21
CA PRO A 18 12.14 13.87 -4.70
C PRO A 18 11.17 12.75 -4.32
N PRO A 19 9.94 13.01 -3.81
CA PRO A 19 9.08 11.89 -3.38
C PRO A 19 8.64 10.96 -4.49
N LEU A 20 8.41 11.47 -5.70
CA LEU A 20 7.98 10.65 -6.83
C LEU A 20 9.11 9.78 -7.36
N GLU A 21 10.32 10.34 -7.39
CA GLU A 21 11.54 9.62 -7.75
C GLU A 21 11.82 8.49 -6.74
N LEU A 22 11.64 8.78 -5.46
CA LEU A 22 11.76 7.81 -4.37
C LEU A 22 10.77 6.65 -4.52
N LEU A 23 9.50 6.96 -4.85
CA LEU A 23 8.47 5.94 -5.06
C LEU A 23 8.75 5.08 -6.30
N ARG A 24 9.36 5.67 -7.35
CA ARG A 24 9.78 4.95 -8.56
C ARG A 24 10.95 4.00 -8.28
N GLN A 25 11.85 4.38 -7.40
CA GLN A 25 13.00 3.54 -7.04
C GLN A 25 12.57 2.31 -6.21
N CYS A 26 11.36 2.33 -5.63
CA CYS A 26 10.72 1.13 -5.10
C CYS A 26 10.23 0.30 -6.28
N ARG A 27 11.03 -0.62 -6.73
CA ARG A 27 10.97 -1.37 -8.00
C ARG A 27 9.64 -2.10 -8.28
N ASP A 28 8.84 -2.32 -7.27
CA ASP A 28 7.58 -3.06 -7.39
C ASP A 28 6.33 -2.16 -7.23
N SER A 29 6.52 -0.85 -7.06
CA SER A 29 5.38 0.08 -6.98
C SER A 29 5.08 0.67 -8.35
N ARG A 30 3.84 0.51 -8.80
CA ARG A 30 3.35 1.12 -10.03
C ARG A 30 2.45 2.29 -9.66
N SER A 31 2.57 3.36 -10.39
CA SER A 31 1.80 4.58 -10.15
C SER A 31 0.79 4.82 -11.25
N GLY A 32 -0.40 5.25 -10.86
CA GLY A 32 -1.44 5.66 -11.77
C GLY A 32 -1.98 7.02 -11.39
N CYS A 33 -2.32 7.83 -12.38
CA CYS A 33 -2.93 9.14 -12.19
C CYS A 33 -4.38 9.10 -12.67
N LEU A 34 -5.32 9.35 -11.75
CA LEU A 34 -6.75 9.40 -12.06
C LEU A 34 -7.22 10.87 -11.93
N THR A 35 -7.65 11.47 -13.03
CA THR A 35 -8.03 12.88 -13.05
C THR A 35 -9.36 13.10 -13.79
N GLY A 36 -10.09 14.15 -13.40
CA GLY A 36 -11.26 14.63 -14.13
C GLY A 36 -10.94 15.54 -15.30
N ASP A 37 -9.67 15.90 -15.48
CA ASP A 37 -9.23 16.85 -16.52
C ASP A 37 -9.31 16.24 -17.92
N LYS A 38 -9.21 17.12 -18.92
CA LYS A 38 -9.16 16.72 -20.34
C LYS A 38 -7.87 15.97 -20.65
N LEU A 39 -7.91 15.16 -21.71
CA LEU A 39 -6.82 14.29 -22.15
C LEU A 39 -5.50 15.06 -22.36
N GLU A 40 -5.58 16.22 -23.01
CA GLU A 40 -4.42 17.07 -23.29
C GLU A 40 -3.77 17.59 -22.01
N THR A 41 -4.60 18.07 -21.08
CA THR A 41 -4.15 18.57 -19.77
C THR A 41 -3.50 17.43 -18.97
N ALA A 42 -4.14 16.26 -18.94
CA ALA A 42 -3.64 15.08 -18.23
C ALA A 42 -2.27 14.64 -18.79
N THR A 43 -2.11 14.67 -20.11
CA THR A 43 -0.84 14.32 -20.77
C THR A 43 0.26 15.31 -20.42
N CYS A 44 -0.07 16.63 -20.43
CA CYS A 44 0.89 17.68 -20.04
C CYS A 44 1.30 17.55 -18.57
N ILE A 45 0.34 17.25 -17.68
CA ILE A 45 0.60 17.02 -16.25
C ILE A 45 1.52 15.82 -16.06
N ALA A 46 1.25 14.71 -16.75
CA ALA A 46 2.06 13.49 -16.66
C ALA A 46 3.51 13.73 -17.08
N LYS A 47 3.73 14.55 -18.10
CA LYS A 47 5.07 14.94 -18.57
C LYS A 47 5.76 15.89 -17.58
N SER A 48 5.07 16.96 -17.17
CA SER A 48 5.65 18.00 -16.31
C SER A 48 5.92 17.50 -14.88
N SER A 49 5.15 16.55 -14.39
CA SER A 49 5.35 15.96 -13.06
C SER A 49 6.38 14.81 -13.05
N HIS A 50 6.98 14.52 -14.18
CA HIS A 50 7.93 13.42 -14.38
C HIS A 50 7.35 12.04 -14.01
N LEU A 51 6.02 11.89 -14.06
CA LEU A 51 5.37 10.58 -13.95
C LEU A 51 5.77 9.69 -15.13
N VAL A 52 5.96 10.29 -16.28
CA VAL A 52 6.50 9.65 -17.48
C VAL A 52 7.91 10.16 -17.69
N SER A 53 8.88 9.28 -17.85
CA SER A 53 10.27 9.70 -18.11
C SER A 53 10.39 10.32 -19.49
N ARG A 54 11.39 11.18 -19.70
CA ARG A 54 11.57 11.93 -20.95
C ARG A 54 11.74 11.03 -22.18
N ASN A 55 12.33 9.85 -21.97
CA ASN A 55 12.62 8.91 -23.05
C ASN A 55 11.53 7.85 -23.24
N GLN A 56 10.44 7.95 -22.50
CA GLN A 56 9.37 6.96 -22.51
C GLN A 56 8.25 7.39 -23.47
N ASP A 57 7.87 6.48 -24.35
CA ASP A 57 6.76 6.71 -25.28
C ASP A 57 5.43 6.75 -24.54
N ILE A 58 4.54 7.62 -25.01
CA ILE A 58 3.18 7.75 -24.48
C ILE A 58 2.21 7.21 -25.53
N HIS A 59 1.46 6.19 -25.15
CA HIS A 59 0.36 5.69 -25.99
C HIS A 59 -0.93 6.36 -25.54
N VAL A 60 -1.43 7.27 -26.36
CA VAL A 60 -2.74 7.90 -26.13
C VAL A 60 -3.80 7.00 -26.76
N PHE A 61 -4.62 6.39 -25.94
CA PHE A 61 -5.71 5.51 -26.36
C PHE A 61 -6.77 6.36 -27.08
N LYS A 62 -7.08 6.02 -28.31
CA LYS A 62 -8.04 6.78 -29.11
C LYS A 62 -9.45 6.67 -28.49
N PRO A 63 -10.29 7.69 -28.66
CA PRO A 63 -11.68 7.59 -28.21
C PRO A 63 -12.36 6.43 -28.94
N VAL A 64 -12.92 5.52 -28.15
CA VAL A 64 -13.66 4.35 -28.67
C VAL A 64 -15.06 4.34 -28.09
N SER A 65 -16.05 4.03 -28.93
CA SER A 65 -17.45 3.94 -28.55
C SER A 65 -18.02 2.55 -28.75
N ASN A 66 -17.38 1.74 -29.57
CA ASN A 66 -17.87 0.43 -30.01
C ASN A 66 -16.88 -0.69 -29.65
N ARG A 67 -17.41 -1.92 -29.54
CA ARG A 67 -16.63 -3.12 -29.27
C ARG A 67 -15.51 -3.35 -30.30
N GLY A 68 -15.83 -3.14 -31.59
CA GLY A 68 -14.86 -3.34 -32.68
C GLY A 68 -13.68 -2.37 -32.61
N GLU A 69 -13.99 -1.08 -32.35
CA GLU A 69 -12.97 -0.05 -32.18
C GLU A 69 -12.07 -0.35 -30.99
N ALA A 70 -12.66 -0.80 -29.87
CA ALA A 70 -11.92 -1.18 -28.67
C ALA A 70 -10.96 -2.33 -28.97
N HIS A 71 -11.38 -3.33 -29.73
CA HIS A 71 -10.54 -4.48 -30.12
C HIS A 71 -9.33 -4.03 -30.96
N LEU A 72 -9.57 -3.17 -31.95
CA LEU A 72 -8.50 -2.66 -32.83
C LEU A 72 -7.46 -1.85 -32.05
N GLU A 73 -7.95 -0.96 -31.17
CA GLU A 73 -7.07 -0.13 -30.36
C GLU A 73 -6.29 -0.95 -29.31
N LEU A 74 -6.94 -1.98 -28.74
CA LEU A 74 -6.29 -2.91 -27.81
C LEU A 74 -5.17 -3.70 -28.50
N ASN A 75 -5.39 -4.15 -29.74
CA ASN A 75 -4.36 -4.82 -30.54
C ASN A 75 -3.20 -3.88 -30.90
N ALA A 76 -3.50 -2.60 -31.17
CA ALA A 76 -2.49 -1.59 -31.41
C ALA A 76 -1.65 -1.31 -30.16
N PHE A 77 -2.31 -1.29 -29.00
CA PHE A 77 -1.66 -1.10 -27.70
C PHE A 77 -0.79 -2.30 -27.33
N ARG A 78 -1.25 -3.53 -27.58
CA ARG A 78 -0.52 -4.78 -27.28
C ARG A 78 0.85 -4.83 -27.98
N ARG A 79 0.95 -4.22 -29.18
CA ARG A 79 2.20 -4.20 -29.97
C ARG A 79 3.24 -3.24 -29.40
N LYS A 80 2.84 -2.34 -28.50
CA LYS A 80 3.75 -1.36 -27.89
C LYS A 80 4.21 -1.89 -26.54
N HIS A 81 5.51 -1.90 -26.35
CA HIS A 81 6.12 -2.32 -25.10
C HIS A 81 6.70 -1.12 -24.37
N ASP A 82 6.63 -1.13 -23.04
CA ASP A 82 7.23 -0.14 -22.15
C ASP A 82 6.78 1.30 -22.44
N CYS A 83 5.50 1.48 -22.72
CA CYS A 83 4.92 2.80 -22.93
C CYS A 83 4.00 3.20 -21.75
N ALA A 84 3.84 4.50 -21.55
CA ALA A 84 2.85 5.03 -20.61
C ALA A 84 1.50 5.09 -21.32
N LEU A 85 0.46 4.60 -20.65
CA LEU A 85 -0.90 4.60 -21.20
C LEU A 85 -1.65 5.84 -20.73
N VAL A 86 -2.29 6.55 -21.68
CA VAL A 86 -3.23 7.64 -21.37
C VAL A 86 -4.58 7.25 -21.98
N ILE A 87 -5.62 7.13 -21.16
CA ILE A 87 -6.95 6.72 -21.60
C ILE A 87 -8.04 7.62 -21.01
N SER A 88 -9.12 7.85 -21.76
CA SER A 88 -10.29 8.60 -21.26
C SER A 88 -11.25 7.67 -20.53
N GLY A 89 -12.02 8.22 -19.57
CA GLY A 89 -13.01 7.47 -18.81
C GLY A 89 -14.05 6.78 -19.67
N ASP A 90 -14.49 7.44 -20.76
CA ASP A 90 -15.46 6.88 -21.69
C ASP A 90 -14.89 5.63 -22.40
N SER A 91 -13.67 5.73 -22.92
CA SER A 91 -12.99 4.62 -23.58
C SER A 91 -12.69 3.49 -22.60
N LEU A 92 -12.31 3.84 -21.38
CA LEU A 92 -12.06 2.88 -20.30
C LEU A 92 -13.33 2.07 -20.00
N GLU A 93 -14.48 2.71 -19.93
CA GLU A 93 -15.75 2.02 -19.67
C GLU A 93 -16.09 1.00 -20.76
N VAL A 94 -15.85 1.33 -22.02
CA VAL A 94 -16.07 0.42 -23.15
C VAL A 94 -15.08 -0.78 -23.05
N CYS A 95 -13.81 -0.51 -22.75
CA CYS A 95 -12.81 -1.56 -22.60
C CYS A 95 -13.12 -2.51 -21.43
N LEU A 96 -13.55 -1.96 -20.29
CA LEU A 96 -13.93 -2.77 -19.12
C LEU A 96 -15.20 -3.57 -19.34
N ARG A 97 -16.13 -3.08 -20.16
CA ARG A 97 -17.39 -3.81 -20.47
C ARG A 97 -17.13 -5.06 -21.32
N TYR A 98 -16.23 -4.98 -22.29
CA TYR A 98 -16.05 -6.03 -23.30
C TYR A 98 -14.74 -6.83 -23.18
N TYR A 99 -13.67 -6.22 -22.62
CA TYR A 99 -12.32 -6.78 -22.60
C TYR A 99 -11.63 -6.53 -21.26
N GLU A 100 -12.38 -6.65 -20.14
CA GLU A 100 -11.88 -6.32 -18.80
C GLU A 100 -10.54 -6.98 -18.47
N HIS A 101 -10.51 -8.32 -18.55
CA HIS A 101 -9.35 -9.11 -18.15
C HIS A 101 -8.10 -8.77 -18.98
N GLU A 102 -8.29 -8.73 -20.29
CA GLU A 102 -7.23 -8.45 -21.25
C GLU A 102 -6.68 -7.03 -21.09
N PHE A 103 -7.59 -6.05 -20.93
CA PHE A 103 -7.22 -4.65 -20.76
C PHE A 103 -6.44 -4.45 -19.46
N VAL A 104 -6.92 -5.00 -18.34
CA VAL A 104 -6.27 -4.85 -17.02
C VAL A 104 -4.88 -5.50 -17.04
N GLU A 105 -4.75 -6.67 -17.66
CA GLU A 105 -3.46 -7.37 -17.79
C GLU A 105 -2.43 -6.51 -18.54
N LEU A 106 -2.84 -5.92 -19.67
CA LEU A 106 -1.97 -5.04 -20.48
C LEU A 106 -1.65 -3.74 -19.73
N ALA A 107 -2.64 -3.12 -19.10
CA ALA A 107 -2.45 -1.90 -18.32
C ALA A 107 -1.51 -2.12 -17.13
N CYS A 108 -1.59 -3.29 -16.48
CA CYS A 108 -0.70 -3.65 -15.37
C CYS A 108 0.75 -3.87 -15.81
N GLN A 109 1.01 -4.08 -17.09
CA GLN A 109 2.38 -4.18 -17.61
C GLN A 109 3.01 -2.78 -17.83
N CYS A 110 2.18 -1.74 -17.94
CA CYS A 110 2.64 -0.37 -18.17
C CYS A 110 3.22 0.26 -16.90
N PRO A 111 4.27 1.01 -17.02
CA PRO A 111 4.80 1.78 -15.88
C PRO A 111 3.92 2.92 -15.40
N UNK A 112 2.81 3.66 -16.08
CA UNK A 112 2.12 4.53 -15.77
C UNK A 112 1.06 4.43 -16.39
N VAL A 113 0.09 4.60 -15.81
CA VAL A 113 -1.24 4.68 -16.44
C VAL A 113 -1.92 5.98 -16.02
N VAL A 114 -2.41 6.74 -17.00
CA VAL A 114 -3.11 8.02 -16.74
C VAL A 114 -4.54 7.87 -17.26
N CYS A 115 -5.52 7.92 -16.36
CA CYS A 115 -6.94 7.90 -16.71
C CYS A 115 -7.50 9.31 -16.56
N CYS A 116 -8.00 9.89 -17.63
CA CYS A 116 -8.55 11.24 -17.67
C CYS A 116 -10.08 11.20 -17.79
N ARG A 117 -10.74 12.30 -17.42
CA ARG A 117 -12.21 12.43 -17.43
C ARG A 117 -12.92 11.32 -16.63
N CYS A 118 -12.31 10.87 -15.53
CA CYS A 118 -12.89 9.82 -14.69
C CYS A 118 -13.94 10.40 -13.73
N SER A 119 -15.07 9.74 -13.64
CA SER A 119 -16.06 10.00 -12.58
C SER A 119 -15.58 9.45 -11.24
N PRO A 120 -16.10 9.94 -10.10
CA PRO A 120 -15.72 9.39 -8.79
C PRO A 120 -15.95 7.88 -8.65
N THR A 121 -17.05 7.39 -9.23
CA THR A 121 -17.38 5.96 -9.23
C THR A 121 -16.39 5.14 -10.04
N GLN A 122 -15.97 5.63 -11.20
CA GLN A 122 -14.96 4.97 -12.04
C GLN A 122 -13.60 4.87 -11.32
N LYS A 123 -13.22 5.91 -10.56
CA LYS A 123 -11.97 5.90 -9.78
C LYS A 123 -11.97 4.78 -8.75
N ALA A 124 -13.08 4.61 -8.02
CA ALA A 124 -13.24 3.53 -7.06
C ALA A 124 -13.24 2.16 -7.74
N GLN A 125 -13.89 2.05 -8.92
CA GLN A 125 -13.92 0.82 -9.71
C GLN A 125 -12.50 0.39 -10.15
N ILE A 126 -11.69 1.34 -10.62
CA ILE A 126 -10.29 1.07 -11.03
C ILE A 126 -9.49 0.49 -9.85
N VAL A 127 -9.65 1.07 -8.66
CA VAL A 127 -8.94 0.58 -7.45
C VAL A 127 -9.35 -0.86 -7.15
N ARG A 128 -10.65 -1.16 -7.14
CA ARG A 128 -11.16 -2.52 -6.88
C ARG A 128 -10.69 -3.53 -7.94
N LEU A 129 -10.69 -3.13 -9.21
CA LEU A 129 -10.20 -3.98 -10.30
C LEU A 129 -8.71 -4.31 -10.10
N LEU A 130 -7.90 -3.32 -9.74
CA LEU A 130 -6.48 -3.55 -9.49
C LEU A 130 -6.27 -4.51 -8.29
N GLN A 131 -7.05 -4.37 -7.23
CA GLN A 131 -7.00 -5.28 -6.08
C GLN A 131 -7.33 -6.72 -6.49
N GLN A 132 -8.37 -6.89 -7.30
CA GLN A 132 -8.85 -8.21 -7.73
C GLN A 132 -7.87 -8.92 -8.68
N HIS A 133 -7.23 -8.16 -9.58
CA HIS A 133 -6.38 -8.73 -10.63
C HIS A 133 -4.91 -8.87 -10.24
N THR A 134 -4.41 -8.06 -9.30
CA THR A 134 -2.96 -8.06 -8.99
C THR A 134 -2.61 -8.69 -7.64
N ASP A 135 -3.60 -8.90 -6.76
CA ASP A 135 -3.38 -9.38 -5.39
C ASP A 135 -2.44 -8.47 -4.57
N ASN A 136 -2.19 -7.26 -5.06
CA ASN A 136 -1.31 -6.28 -4.42
C ASN A 136 -2.10 -5.29 -3.58
N ARG A 137 -1.46 -4.78 -2.54
CA ARG A 137 -2.04 -3.72 -1.72
C ARG A 137 -2.04 -2.40 -2.49
N THR A 138 -3.16 -1.70 -2.44
CA THR A 138 -3.36 -0.43 -3.13
C THR A 138 -3.32 0.74 -2.16
N CYS A 139 -2.72 1.82 -2.59
CA CYS A 139 -2.70 3.08 -1.84
C CYS A 139 -3.29 4.18 -2.71
N ALA A 140 -4.36 4.80 -2.26
CA ALA A 140 -5.02 5.89 -2.97
C ALA A 140 -4.74 7.22 -2.28
N ILE A 141 -4.41 8.23 -3.07
CA ILE A 141 -4.10 9.57 -2.58
C ILE A 141 -5.01 10.57 -3.27
N GLY A 142 -5.70 11.39 -2.50
CA GLY A 142 -6.64 12.37 -3.03
C GLY A 142 -6.70 13.64 -2.20
N ASP A 143 -7.15 14.74 -2.83
CA ASP A 143 -7.24 16.06 -2.20
C ASP A 143 -8.65 16.66 -2.18
N GLY A 144 -9.60 16.05 -2.88
CA GLY A 144 -10.95 16.59 -3.01
C GLY A 144 -12.06 15.61 -2.65
N GLY A 145 -13.29 16.12 -2.53
CA GLY A 145 -14.49 15.32 -2.28
C GLY A 145 -14.74 14.26 -3.36
N ASN A 146 -14.30 14.55 -4.58
CA ASN A 146 -14.42 13.61 -5.71
C ASN A 146 -13.54 12.36 -5.55
N ASP A 147 -12.63 12.34 -4.56
CA ASP A 147 -11.70 11.25 -4.32
C ASP A 147 -12.09 10.37 -3.14
N VAL A 148 -13.12 10.77 -2.39
CA VAL A 148 -13.55 10.05 -1.17
C VAL A 148 -13.85 8.58 -1.49
N SER A 149 -14.60 8.31 -2.57
CA SER A 149 -14.95 6.94 -2.97
C SER A 149 -13.72 6.11 -3.35
N MET A 150 -12.73 6.74 -3.99
CA MET A 150 -11.45 6.11 -4.36
C MET A 150 -10.61 5.79 -3.11
N ILE A 151 -10.51 6.77 -2.20
CA ILE A 151 -9.76 6.65 -0.93
C ILE A 151 -10.33 5.50 -0.09
N GLN A 152 -11.65 5.43 0.02
CA GLN A 152 -12.34 4.38 0.80
C GLN A 152 -12.25 2.99 0.16
N ALA A 153 -12.09 2.92 -1.17
CA ALA A 153 -11.96 1.65 -1.88
C ALA A 153 -10.56 1.04 -1.76
N ALA A 154 -9.56 1.85 -1.46
CA ALA A 154 -8.16 1.40 -1.36
C ALA A 154 -7.86 0.72 -0.02
N ASP A 155 -6.80 -0.09 0.03
CA ASP A 155 -6.31 -0.70 1.28
C ASP A 155 -5.70 0.32 2.22
N CYS A 156 -5.17 1.41 1.69
CA CYS A 156 -4.62 2.53 2.45
C CYS A 156 -5.02 3.83 1.76
N GLY A 157 -5.81 4.63 2.42
CA GLY A 157 -6.26 5.93 1.92
C GLY A 157 -5.46 7.08 2.52
N ILE A 158 -4.95 7.96 1.68
CA ILE A 158 -4.21 9.15 2.11
C ILE A 158 -4.94 10.39 1.60
N GLY A 159 -5.39 11.23 2.52
CA GLY A 159 -6.03 12.50 2.21
C GLY A 159 -5.04 13.66 2.30
N ILE A 160 -5.07 14.54 1.31
CA ILE A 160 -4.28 15.78 1.36
C ILE A 160 -5.20 16.90 1.82
N GLU A 161 -4.84 17.56 2.92
CA GLU A 161 -5.59 18.68 3.45
C GLU A 161 -5.37 19.91 2.56
N GLY A 162 -6.34 20.16 1.70
CA GLY A 162 -6.28 21.25 0.72
C GLY A 162 -7.14 22.45 1.11
N LYS A 163 -7.03 23.50 0.32
CA LYS A 163 -7.82 24.72 0.49
C LYS A 163 -9.31 24.50 0.14
N GLU A 164 -9.61 23.49 -0.68
CA GLU A 164 -10.95 23.19 -1.18
C GLU A 164 -11.81 22.37 -0.22
N GLY A 165 -11.27 22.03 0.96
CA GLY A 165 -12.01 21.32 2.00
C GLY A 165 -11.22 20.17 2.62
N LYS A 166 -11.81 19.60 3.67
CA LYS A 166 -11.19 18.51 4.43
C LYS A 166 -11.86 17.15 4.18
N GLN A 167 -12.72 17.05 3.16
CA GLN A 167 -13.52 15.84 2.93
C GLN A 167 -12.64 14.61 2.68
N ALA A 168 -11.62 14.74 1.83
CA ALA A 168 -10.67 13.66 1.53
C ALA A 168 -9.89 13.25 2.78
N SER A 169 -9.44 14.24 3.55
CA SER A 169 -8.66 14.04 4.77
C SER A 169 -9.46 13.34 5.88
N LEU A 170 -10.75 13.66 6.00
CA LEU A 170 -11.64 13.05 7.00
C LEU A 170 -12.02 11.60 6.65
N ALA A 171 -12.04 11.27 5.36
CA ALA A 171 -12.40 9.93 4.86
C ALA A 171 -11.18 8.98 4.76
N ALA A 172 -9.98 9.51 4.95
CA ALA A 172 -8.73 8.78 4.73
C ALA A 172 -8.18 8.16 6.03
N ASP A 173 -7.34 7.14 5.89
CA ASP A 173 -6.62 6.51 7.00
C ASP A 173 -5.49 7.42 7.52
N PHE A 174 -4.86 8.16 6.63
CA PHE A 174 -3.80 9.11 6.94
C PHE A 174 -4.09 10.45 6.28
N SER A 175 -3.77 11.53 6.98
CA SER A 175 -3.92 12.89 6.46
C SER A 175 -2.56 13.60 6.45
N ILE A 176 -2.27 14.26 5.33
CA ILE A 176 -1.03 15.01 5.15
C ILE A 176 -1.37 16.40 4.59
N THR A 177 -0.55 17.39 4.93
CA THR A 177 -0.75 18.78 4.48
C THR A 177 -0.18 19.02 3.08
N GLN A 178 0.85 18.28 2.69
CA GLN A 178 1.50 18.46 1.38
C GLN A 178 1.90 17.10 0.80
N PHE A 179 1.79 16.96 -0.51
CA PHE A 179 2.13 15.74 -1.24
C PHE A 179 3.56 15.27 -0.98
N LYS A 180 4.50 16.20 -0.76
CA LYS A 180 5.92 15.86 -0.51
C LYS A 180 6.11 14.98 0.74
N HIS A 181 5.18 15.03 1.70
CA HIS A 181 5.26 14.25 2.94
C HIS A 181 4.94 12.76 2.74
N ILE A 182 4.46 12.36 1.55
CA ILE A 182 4.17 10.96 1.21
C ILE A 182 5.44 10.09 1.33
N GLY A 183 6.56 10.58 0.84
CA GLY A 183 7.83 9.85 0.93
C GLY A 183 8.18 9.53 2.38
N ARG A 184 8.06 10.50 3.27
CA ARG A 184 8.30 10.30 4.70
C ARG A 184 7.25 9.38 5.34
N LEU A 185 5.98 9.52 4.96
CA LEU A 185 4.91 8.67 5.47
C LEU A 185 5.13 7.20 5.10
N LEU A 186 5.44 6.91 3.84
CA LEU A 186 5.59 5.51 3.37
C LEU A 186 6.93 4.90 3.78
N MET A 187 8.05 5.63 3.56
CA MET A 187 9.39 5.08 3.75
C MET A 187 9.84 5.02 5.22
N VAL A 188 9.44 6.01 6.02
CA VAL A 188 9.84 6.09 7.43
C VAL A 188 8.75 5.53 8.33
N HIS A 189 7.56 6.15 8.30
CA HIS A 189 6.46 5.77 9.19
C HIS A 189 5.94 4.36 8.88
N GLY A 190 5.72 4.06 7.61
CA GLY A 190 5.25 2.74 7.18
C GLY A 190 6.22 1.63 7.54
N ARG A 191 7.52 1.86 7.33
CA ARG A 191 8.57 0.91 7.69
C ARG A 191 8.58 0.64 9.21
N ASN A 192 8.59 1.71 10.02
CA ASN A 192 8.62 1.59 11.48
C ASN A 192 7.36 0.89 12.00
N SER A 193 6.18 1.23 11.48
CA SER A 193 4.91 0.61 11.87
C SER A 193 4.91 -0.90 11.56
N TYR A 194 5.37 -1.28 10.37
CA TYR A 194 5.44 -2.69 9.97
C TYR A 194 6.39 -3.46 10.89
N LYS A 195 7.60 -2.95 11.14
CA LYS A 195 8.61 -3.61 11.98
C LYS A 195 8.12 -3.76 13.42
N ARG A 196 7.55 -2.69 13.98
CA ARG A 196 6.99 -2.70 15.34
C ARG A 196 5.85 -3.70 15.46
N SER A 197 4.91 -3.69 14.53
CA SER A 197 3.76 -4.61 14.54
C SER A 197 4.22 -6.07 14.42
N ALA A 198 5.20 -6.35 13.58
CA ALA A 198 5.74 -7.69 13.40
C ALA A 198 6.43 -8.18 14.69
N ALA A 199 7.29 -7.35 15.29
CA ALA A 199 7.99 -7.69 16.52
C ALA A 199 7.02 -7.88 17.69
N LEU A 200 6.03 -6.97 17.79
CA LEU A 200 5.02 -7.05 18.85
C LEU A 200 4.15 -8.30 18.73
N GLY A 201 3.72 -8.63 17.52
CA GLY A 201 2.94 -9.84 17.25
C GLY A 201 3.67 -11.10 17.64
N GLN A 202 4.96 -11.20 17.28
CA GLN A 202 5.81 -12.32 17.64
C GLN A 202 6.00 -12.41 19.16
N PHE A 203 6.22 -11.28 19.82
CA PHE A 203 6.37 -11.22 21.27
C PHE A 203 5.10 -11.68 22.02
N VAL A 204 3.92 -11.25 21.56
CA VAL A 204 2.63 -11.63 22.17
C VAL A 204 2.42 -13.14 22.04
N MET A 205 2.69 -13.71 20.87
CA MET A 205 2.59 -15.16 20.65
C MET A 205 3.61 -15.92 21.52
N HIS A 206 4.83 -15.42 21.60
CA HIS A 206 5.92 -16.00 22.39
C HIS A 206 5.52 -16.11 23.88
N ARG A 207 5.05 -15.01 24.48
CA ARG A 207 4.68 -15.02 25.91
C ARG A 207 3.48 -15.94 26.19
N GLY A 208 2.52 -16.02 25.26
CA GLY A 208 1.37 -16.94 25.38
C GLY A 208 1.80 -18.39 25.34
N MET A 209 2.75 -18.70 24.45
CA MET A 209 3.27 -20.06 24.32
C MET A 209 4.10 -20.51 25.52
N ILE A 210 4.83 -19.59 26.18
CA ILE A 210 5.58 -19.91 27.40
C ILE A 210 4.60 -20.40 28.48
N ILE A 211 3.52 -19.64 28.73
CA ILE A 211 2.50 -20.01 29.73
C ILE A 211 1.84 -21.37 29.39
N SER A 212 1.47 -21.56 28.13
CA SER A 212 0.84 -22.80 27.65
C SER A 212 1.76 -24.02 27.84
N THR A 213 3.05 -23.85 27.55
CA THR A 213 4.05 -24.90 27.70
C THR A 213 4.25 -25.24 29.18
N MET A 214 4.37 -24.23 30.05
CA MET A 214 4.51 -24.42 31.49
C MET A 214 3.31 -25.20 32.06
N GLN A 215 2.08 -24.84 31.67
CA GLN A 215 0.86 -25.52 32.10
C GLN A 215 0.82 -26.96 31.58
N ALA A 216 1.23 -27.21 30.35
CA ALA A 216 1.26 -28.54 29.74
C ALA A 216 2.28 -29.45 30.45
N VAL A 217 3.48 -28.95 30.76
CA VAL A 217 4.51 -29.69 31.48
C VAL A 217 4.04 -30.00 32.93
N PHE A 218 3.49 -28.99 33.60
CA PHE A 218 2.94 -29.15 34.94
C PHE A 218 1.87 -30.25 34.98
N SER A 219 0.91 -30.20 34.05
CA SER A 219 -0.18 -31.19 33.98
C SER A 219 0.34 -32.61 33.70
N SER A 220 1.38 -32.72 32.86
CA SER A 220 1.99 -34.03 32.55
C SER A 220 2.70 -34.64 33.76
N ILE A 221 3.37 -33.83 34.57
CA ILE A 221 4.11 -34.28 35.76
C ILE A 221 3.13 -34.68 36.88
N PHE A 222 2.04 -33.95 37.05
CA PHE A 222 1.07 -34.17 38.15
C PHE A 222 -0.16 -34.93 37.70
N TYR A 223 0.02 -35.89 36.76
CA TYR A 223 -1.04 -36.87 36.35
C TYR A 223 -2.32 -36.16 35.88
N PHE A 224 -2.15 -35.08 35.09
CA PHE A 224 -3.26 -34.33 34.50
C PHE A 224 -4.20 -33.71 35.55
N ALA A 225 -3.65 -33.28 36.68
CA ALA A 225 -4.41 -32.50 37.66
C ALA A 225 -4.98 -31.22 37.03
N SER A 226 -6.28 -30.98 37.23
CA SER A 226 -6.98 -29.82 36.67
C SER A 226 -6.80 -28.56 37.51
N VAL A 227 -5.58 -28.31 37.95
CA VAL A 227 -5.23 -27.16 38.77
C VAL A 227 -4.42 -26.17 37.88
N PRO A 228 -4.84 -24.92 37.77
CA PRO A 228 -4.06 -23.94 36.99
C PRO A 228 -2.77 -23.57 37.76
N LEU A 229 -1.64 -23.69 37.10
CA LEU A 229 -0.35 -23.26 37.65
C LEU A 229 -0.35 -21.74 37.90
N TYR A 230 -0.96 -21.00 36.98
CA TYR A 230 -1.12 -19.55 37.09
C TYR A 230 -2.56 -19.23 37.51
N GLN A 231 -2.72 -18.69 38.72
CA GLN A 231 -4.02 -18.19 39.16
C GLN A 231 -4.43 -17.00 38.30
N GLY A 232 -5.74 -16.73 38.18
CA GLY A 232 -6.27 -15.66 37.33
C GLY A 232 -5.64 -14.29 37.57
N PHE A 233 -5.41 -13.96 38.83
CA PHE A 233 -4.78 -12.68 39.19
C PHE A 233 -3.35 -12.57 38.66
N LEU A 234 -2.55 -13.62 38.78
CA LEU A 234 -1.17 -13.67 38.29
C LEU A 234 -1.15 -13.63 36.74
N MET A 235 -2.12 -14.27 36.11
CA MET A 235 -2.26 -14.22 34.63
C MET A 235 -2.49 -12.80 34.13
N VAL A 236 -3.39 -12.05 34.79
CA VAL A 236 -3.64 -10.64 34.46
C VAL A 236 -2.38 -9.80 34.71
N GLY A 237 -1.71 -10.00 35.84
CA GLY A 237 -0.47 -9.31 36.18
C GLY A 237 0.63 -9.56 35.16
N TYR A 238 0.77 -10.82 34.70
CA TYR A 238 1.75 -11.19 33.67
C TYR A 238 1.45 -10.49 32.33
N ALA A 239 0.19 -10.47 31.93
CA ALA A 239 -0.23 -9.88 30.67
C ALA A 239 -0.09 -8.33 30.65
N THR A 240 -0.23 -7.68 31.80
CA THR A 240 -0.25 -6.20 31.89
C THR A 240 1.06 -5.63 32.45
N ILE A 241 1.40 -5.97 33.71
CA ILE A 241 2.48 -5.33 34.46
C ILE A 241 3.87 -5.90 34.06
N TYR A 242 4.02 -7.23 34.15
CA TYR A 242 5.35 -7.87 34.00
C TYR A 242 5.90 -7.79 32.59
N THR A 243 5.04 -7.82 31.57
CA THR A 243 5.47 -7.70 30.16
C THR A 243 5.41 -6.29 29.61
N MET A 244 5.07 -5.28 30.44
CA MET A 244 4.95 -3.88 30.04
C MET A 244 6.28 -3.29 29.54
N PHE A 245 7.36 -3.51 30.28
CA PHE A 245 8.68 -2.93 29.95
C PHE A 245 9.23 -3.47 28.62
N PRO A 246 9.22 -4.79 28.34
CA PRO A 246 9.61 -5.29 27.02
C PRO A 246 8.76 -4.72 25.88
N VAL A 247 7.44 -4.58 26.09
CA VAL A 247 6.55 -4.00 25.07
C VAL A 247 6.92 -2.53 24.80
N PHE A 248 7.15 -1.74 25.85
CA PHE A 248 7.58 -0.33 25.68
C PHE A 248 8.92 -0.25 24.95
N SER A 249 9.88 -1.12 25.27
CA SER A 249 11.16 -1.17 24.57
C SER A 249 10.98 -1.44 23.08
N LEU A 250 10.14 -2.41 22.72
CA LEU A 250 9.85 -2.75 21.32
C LEU A 250 9.15 -1.60 20.56
N VAL A 251 8.26 -0.86 21.24
CA VAL A 251 7.50 0.23 20.62
C VAL A 251 8.38 1.47 20.43
N LEU A 252 9.25 1.76 21.40
CA LEU A 252 10.11 2.95 21.36
C LEU A 252 11.34 2.78 20.46
N ASP A 253 11.71 1.53 20.15
CA ASP A 253 12.89 1.24 19.33
C ASP A 253 12.69 1.72 17.88
N GLN A 254 13.78 2.20 17.27
CA GLN A 254 13.81 2.65 15.88
C GLN A 254 14.80 1.80 15.09
N ASP A 255 14.31 1.16 14.05
CA ASP A 255 15.10 0.29 13.17
C ASP A 255 16.19 1.08 12.42
N VAL A 256 15.80 2.18 11.78
CA VAL A 256 16.69 3.01 10.97
C VAL A 256 16.33 4.49 11.17
N LYS A 257 17.34 5.35 11.21
CA LYS A 257 17.12 6.80 11.29
C LYS A 257 16.32 7.28 10.07
N PRO A 258 15.40 8.25 10.23
CA PRO A 258 14.57 8.75 9.13
C PRO A 258 15.35 9.23 7.91
N GLU A 259 16.49 9.87 8.14
CA GLU A 259 17.38 10.40 7.08
C GLU A 259 17.92 9.27 6.20
N MET A 260 18.35 8.18 6.84
CA MET A 260 18.90 7.01 6.14
C MET A 260 17.83 6.27 5.34
N ALA A 261 16.60 6.18 5.87
CA ALA A 261 15.49 5.54 5.17
C ALA A 261 15.10 6.30 3.90
N LEU A 262 15.20 7.64 3.94
CA LEU A 262 14.90 8.49 2.77
C LEU A 262 16.05 8.50 1.76
N LEU A 263 17.30 8.38 2.25
CA LEU A 263 18.49 8.39 1.38
C LEU A 263 18.64 7.07 0.61
N TYR A 264 18.26 5.94 1.24
CA TYR A 264 18.42 4.60 0.65
C TYR A 264 17.06 3.90 0.51
N PRO A 265 16.30 4.21 -0.55
CA PRO A 265 14.97 3.59 -0.76
C PRO A 265 15.06 2.07 -0.98
N GLU A 266 16.24 1.55 -1.33
CA GLU A 266 16.46 0.11 -1.49
C GLU A 266 16.20 -0.69 -0.21
N LEU A 267 16.32 -0.05 0.96
CA LEU A 267 16.00 -0.67 2.25
C LEU A 267 14.52 -1.11 2.33
N TYR A 268 13.65 -0.51 1.53
CA TYR A 268 12.24 -0.88 1.47
C TYR A 268 12.03 -2.28 0.87
N LYS A 269 12.96 -2.75 0.04
CA LYS A 269 12.90 -4.10 -0.56
C LYS A 269 12.93 -5.22 0.49
N ASP A 270 13.54 -4.98 1.65
CA ASP A 270 13.54 -5.95 2.74
C ASP A 270 12.14 -6.19 3.30
N LEU A 271 11.29 -5.15 3.27
CA LEU A 271 9.89 -5.25 3.74
C LEU A 271 9.03 -6.06 2.75
N THR A 272 9.26 -5.90 1.46
CA THR A 272 8.48 -6.62 0.43
C THR A 272 8.75 -8.13 0.49
N LYS A 273 9.93 -8.54 0.93
CA LYS A 273 10.28 -9.95 1.08
C LYS A 273 9.66 -10.62 2.33
N GLY A 274 8.99 -9.83 3.19
CA GLY A 274 8.26 -10.33 4.36
C GLY A 274 9.09 -11.12 5.37
N ARG A 275 10.40 -10.83 5.44
CA ARG A 275 11.34 -11.61 6.29
C ARG A 275 10.99 -11.54 7.77
N SER A 276 10.44 -10.42 8.22
CA SER A 276 10.08 -10.22 9.63
C SER A 276 8.93 -11.13 10.08
N LEU A 277 8.03 -11.50 9.15
CA LEU A 277 6.87 -12.35 9.42
C LEU A 277 6.92 -13.66 8.62
N SER A 278 8.12 -14.18 8.33
CA SER A 278 8.26 -15.44 7.61
C SER A 278 7.94 -16.63 8.54
N PHE A 279 7.50 -17.73 7.95
CA PHE A 279 7.21 -18.97 8.68
C PHE A 279 8.44 -19.48 9.43
N LYS A 280 9.64 -19.32 8.87
CA LYS A 280 10.92 -19.69 9.51
C LYS A 280 11.13 -18.91 10.82
N THR A 281 10.92 -17.60 10.78
CA THR A 281 11.06 -16.74 11.96
C THR A 281 10.04 -17.14 13.04
N PHE A 282 8.80 -17.39 12.63
CA PHE A 282 7.74 -17.84 13.53
C PHE A 282 8.13 -19.16 14.23
N LEU A 283 8.63 -20.14 13.46
CA LEU A 283 9.02 -21.44 14.02
C LEU A 283 10.17 -21.30 15.03
N ILE A 284 11.14 -20.43 14.77
CA ILE A 284 12.23 -20.15 15.71
C ILE A 284 11.66 -19.61 17.04
N TRP A 285 10.73 -18.65 16.96
CA TRP A 285 10.08 -18.09 18.17
C TRP A 285 9.31 -19.17 18.95
N VAL A 286 8.63 -20.09 18.26
CA VAL A 286 7.90 -21.21 18.87
C VAL A 286 8.87 -22.13 19.62
N LEU A 287 9.99 -22.50 18.99
CA LEU A 287 11.00 -23.36 19.60
C LEU A 287 11.61 -22.73 20.86
N ILE A 288 11.91 -21.43 20.78
CA ILE A 288 12.45 -20.67 21.93
C ILE A 288 11.40 -20.64 23.06
N SER A 289 10.11 -20.46 22.72
CA SER A 289 9.02 -20.44 23.71
C SER A 289 8.90 -21.77 24.44
N ILE A 290 8.96 -22.88 23.71
CA ILE A 290 8.89 -24.22 24.26
C ILE A 290 10.09 -24.49 25.19
N TYR A 291 11.30 -24.10 24.75
CA TYR A 291 12.51 -24.26 25.55
C TYR A 291 12.44 -23.45 26.86
N GLN A 292 11.94 -22.23 26.81
CA GLN A 292 11.84 -21.36 27.99
C GLN A 292 10.70 -21.75 28.93
N GLY A 293 9.66 -22.37 28.39
CA GLY A 293 8.51 -22.83 29.19
C GLY A 293 8.70 -24.21 29.84
N LYS A 294 9.77 -24.93 29.48
CA LYS A 294 10.08 -26.23 30.01
C LYS A 294 10.83 -26.11 31.35
#